data_b8802078d84ed249975da5308463705e
#
_entry.id   b8802078d84ed249975da5308463705e
#
_cell.length_a   1.000
_cell.length_b   1.000
_cell.length_c   1.000
_cell.angle_alpha   90.00
_cell.angle_beta   90.00
_cell.angle_gamma   90.00
#
_symmetry.space_group_name_H-M   'P 1'
#
loop_
_entity.id
_entity.type
_entity.pdbx_description
1 polymer ?
#
loop_
_entity_poly.entity_id
_entity_poly.type
_entity_poly.pdbx_seq_one_letter_code
_entity_poly.pdbx_strand_id
1 'polypeptide(L)'
;MVVKMAMTLEQARQAIVDRMMSFTGISQDRIQYPNAPGFTAPTKGLWCRLTIKGGSSFIAGLADSPCTRRTGNILIQCFARPNTGDQEITMLSDALLTHFEYFSIQDLKCWQGQSIDTGKDADFVQYNVTIGYTVN
;
A
#
# COMPACT_ATOMS: atom_id res chain seq x y z
N MET A 1 -24.60 26.89 3.65
CA MET A 1 -24.27 25.90 2.61
C MET A 1 -22.99 25.20 2.97
N VAL A 2 -23.01 23.88 2.97
CA VAL A 2 -21.82 23.10 3.24
C VAL A 2 -21.11 22.84 1.93
N VAL A 3 -19.87 23.28 1.81
CA VAL A 3 -19.04 22.96 0.64
C VAL A 3 -18.28 21.68 0.96
N LYS A 4 -18.56 20.63 0.20
CA LYS A 4 -17.81 19.39 0.33
C LYS A 4 -16.47 19.58 -0.36
N MET A 5 -15.40 19.55 0.41
CA MET A 5 -14.06 19.62 -0.12
C MET A 5 -13.61 18.22 -0.55
N ALA A 6 -13.02 18.14 -1.73
CA ALA A 6 -12.42 16.90 -2.18
C ALA A 6 -11.26 16.52 -1.26
N MET A 7 -11.05 15.21 -1.11
CA MET A 7 -9.95 14.69 -0.33
C MET A 7 -8.62 15.07 -1.00
N THR A 8 -7.68 15.59 -0.22
CA THR A 8 -6.38 15.96 -0.75
C THR A 8 -5.47 14.74 -0.87
N LEU A 9 -4.40 14.87 -1.66
CA LEU A 9 -3.39 13.82 -1.76
C LEU A 9 -2.74 13.53 -0.42
N GLU A 10 -2.54 14.57 0.41
CA GLU A 10 -1.98 14.39 1.75
C GLU A 10 -2.95 13.61 2.66
N GLN A 11 -4.24 13.91 2.58
CA GLN A 11 -5.24 13.15 3.33
C GLN A 11 -5.30 11.70 2.89
N ALA A 12 -5.19 11.45 1.59
CA ALA A 12 -5.15 10.09 1.05
C ALA A 12 -3.89 9.36 1.50
N ARG A 13 -2.74 10.00 1.44
CA ARG A 13 -1.47 9.45 1.91
C ARG A 13 -1.59 9.05 3.39
N GLN A 14 -2.11 9.95 4.21
CA GLN A 14 -2.24 9.69 5.64
C GLN A 14 -3.20 8.53 5.91
N ALA A 15 -4.31 8.47 5.18
CA ALA A 15 -5.27 7.36 5.33
C ALA A 15 -4.63 6.01 4.99
N ILE A 16 -3.80 5.96 3.95
CA ILE A 16 -3.10 4.73 3.56
C ILE A 16 -2.07 4.34 4.63
N VAL A 17 -1.32 5.31 5.13
CA VAL A 17 -0.34 5.08 6.21
C VAL A 17 -1.06 4.58 7.47
N ASP A 18 -2.18 5.22 7.84
CA ASP A 18 -2.96 4.80 9.00
C ASP A 18 -3.51 3.39 8.83
N ARG A 19 -3.94 3.04 7.62
CA ARG A 19 -4.41 1.68 7.33
C ARG A 19 -3.29 0.67 7.52
N MET A 20 -2.07 0.99 7.07
CA MET A 20 -0.92 0.13 7.27
C MET A 20 -0.55 0.01 8.75
N MET A 21 -0.69 1.09 9.52
CA MET A 21 -0.42 1.08 10.96
C MET A 21 -1.43 0.23 11.73
N SER A 22 -2.61 -0.01 11.18
CA SER A 22 -3.62 -0.90 11.76
C SER A 22 -3.42 -2.37 11.37
N PHE A 23 -2.48 -2.67 10.49
CA PHE A 23 -2.23 -4.03 10.05
C PHE A 23 -1.56 -4.84 11.15
N THR A 24 -2.09 -6.04 11.41
CA THR A 24 -1.63 -6.91 12.49
C THR A 24 -0.96 -8.20 12.00
N GLY A 25 -0.86 -8.39 10.69
CA GLY A 25 -0.26 -9.61 10.13
C GLY A 25 1.26 -9.69 10.28
N ILE A 26 1.90 -8.60 10.67
CA ILE A 26 3.32 -8.52 10.95
C ILE A 26 3.54 -7.43 12.01
N SER A 27 4.61 -7.55 12.77
CA SER A 27 4.92 -6.55 13.78
C SER A 27 5.27 -5.21 13.12
N GLN A 28 4.80 -4.09 13.71
CA GLN A 28 4.98 -2.76 13.12
C GLN A 28 6.46 -2.35 12.99
N ASP A 29 7.33 -2.85 13.84
CA ASP A 29 8.77 -2.57 13.75
C ASP A 29 9.43 -3.26 12.56
N ARG A 30 8.71 -4.15 11.87
CA ARG A 30 9.17 -4.83 10.65
C ARG A 30 8.63 -4.19 9.37
N ILE A 31 8.03 -3.02 9.48
CA ILE A 31 7.46 -2.28 8.36
C ILE A 31 8.25 -1.00 8.16
N GLN A 32 8.83 -0.84 6.97
CA GLN A 32 9.48 0.42 6.59
C GLN A 32 8.44 1.31 5.91
N TYR A 33 8.19 2.48 6.51
CA TYR A 33 7.26 3.47 5.96
C TYR A 33 7.96 4.41 4.99
N PRO A 34 7.20 5.05 4.06
CA PRO A 34 7.81 5.94 3.08
C PRO A 34 8.52 7.12 3.73
N ASN A 35 9.73 7.37 3.28
CA ASN A 35 10.53 8.53 3.70
C ASN A 35 10.66 8.67 5.22
N ALA A 36 10.61 7.55 5.94
CA ALA A 36 10.75 7.53 7.38
C ALA A 36 12.20 7.20 7.78
N PRO A 37 12.75 7.87 8.78
CA PRO A 37 14.13 7.60 9.22
C PRO A 37 14.21 6.35 10.10
N GLY A 38 15.42 5.83 10.25
CA GLY A 38 15.75 4.90 11.33
C GLY A 38 15.31 3.46 11.16
N PHE A 39 14.90 3.03 9.96
CA PHE A 39 14.55 1.64 9.74
C PHE A 39 15.80 0.79 9.49
N THR A 40 15.90 -0.34 10.20
CA THR A 40 16.92 -1.36 9.95
C THR A 40 16.23 -2.68 9.66
N ALA A 41 16.57 -3.32 8.53
CA ALA A 41 15.98 -4.59 8.15
C ALA A 41 16.31 -5.66 9.20
N PRO A 42 15.33 -6.47 9.62
CA PRO A 42 15.58 -7.56 10.57
C PRO A 42 16.56 -8.58 10.02
N THR A 43 17.35 -9.18 10.89
CA THR A 43 18.29 -10.23 10.49
C THR A 43 17.59 -11.57 10.23
N LYS A 44 16.40 -11.76 10.79
CA LYS A 44 15.60 -12.98 10.63
C LYS A 44 14.13 -12.62 10.45
N GLY A 45 13.43 -13.46 9.69
CA GLY A 45 12.00 -13.34 9.51
C GLY A 45 11.62 -12.36 8.41
N LEU A 46 10.33 -12.12 8.30
CA LEU A 46 9.75 -11.26 7.25
C LEU A 46 9.87 -9.79 7.63
N TRP A 47 9.95 -8.96 6.61
CA TRP A 47 9.75 -7.53 6.74
C TRP A 47 9.17 -6.98 5.46
N CYS A 48 8.64 -5.77 5.49
CA CYS A 48 8.06 -5.18 4.30
C CYS A 48 8.32 -3.67 4.24
N ARG A 49 8.16 -3.14 3.03
CA ARG A 49 8.35 -1.72 2.72
C ARG A 49 7.11 -1.20 2.03
N LEU A 50 6.53 -0.15 2.59
CA LEU A 50 5.38 0.54 2.01
C LEU A 50 5.87 1.67 1.11
N THR A 51 5.31 1.75 -0.10
CA THR A 51 5.53 2.87 -1.02
C THR A 51 4.18 3.28 -1.59
N ILE A 52 3.93 4.58 -1.65
CA ILE A 52 2.70 5.13 -2.21
C ILE A 52 3.09 5.92 -3.46
N LYS A 53 2.57 5.51 -4.61
CA LYS A 53 2.88 6.16 -5.89
C LYS A 53 1.63 6.77 -6.48
N GLY A 54 1.70 8.07 -6.79
CA GLY A 54 0.66 8.73 -7.54
C GLY A 54 0.71 8.35 -9.00
N GLY A 55 -0.46 8.34 -9.64
CA GLY A 55 -0.59 8.07 -11.06
C GLY A 55 -1.25 9.23 -11.78
N SER A 56 -1.92 8.93 -12.89
CA SER A 56 -2.61 9.91 -13.70
C SER A 56 -3.86 10.45 -13.00
N SER A 57 -4.23 11.67 -13.31
CA SER A 57 -5.51 12.22 -12.91
C SER A 57 -6.37 12.49 -14.14
N PHE A 58 -7.69 12.50 -13.96
CA PHE A 58 -8.62 12.76 -15.04
C PHE A 58 -9.91 13.35 -14.49
N ILE A 59 -10.68 13.97 -15.38
CA ILE A 59 -11.95 14.56 -15.02
C ILE A 59 -12.97 13.43 -14.85
N ALA A 60 -13.57 13.37 -13.64
CA ALA A 60 -14.54 12.33 -13.30
C ALA A 60 -15.98 12.74 -13.59
N GLY A 61 -16.23 14.02 -13.84
CA GLY A 61 -17.56 14.53 -14.17
C GLY A 61 -17.46 15.91 -14.79
N LEU A 62 -18.47 16.28 -15.58
CA LEU A 62 -18.55 17.57 -16.25
C LEU A 62 -19.53 18.46 -15.48
N ALA A 63 -19.07 19.60 -15.01
CA ALA A 63 -19.84 20.60 -14.32
C ALA A 63 -19.08 21.93 -14.39
N ASP A 64 -19.67 23.01 -13.89
CA ASP A 64 -18.98 24.30 -13.81
C ASP A 64 -17.68 24.18 -13.00
N SER A 65 -17.68 23.30 -11.99
CA SER A 65 -16.47 22.94 -11.26
C SER A 65 -16.27 21.45 -11.41
N PRO A 66 -15.48 21.01 -12.41
CA PRO A 66 -15.28 19.58 -12.66
C PRO A 66 -14.62 18.88 -11.49
N CYS A 67 -15.09 17.67 -11.20
CA CYS A 67 -14.43 16.79 -10.23
C CYS A 67 -13.23 16.13 -10.88
N THR A 68 -12.11 16.17 -10.20
CA THR A 68 -10.89 15.49 -10.64
C THR A 68 -10.73 14.19 -9.88
N ARG A 69 -10.50 13.10 -10.60
CA ARG A 69 -10.18 11.82 -10.01
C ARG A 69 -8.69 11.57 -10.16
N ARG A 70 -8.04 11.31 -9.05
CA ARG A 70 -6.62 10.97 -9.03
C ARG A 70 -6.47 9.48 -8.78
N THR A 71 -5.51 8.87 -9.45
CA THR A 71 -5.22 7.45 -9.31
C THR A 71 -3.83 7.26 -8.75
N GLY A 72 -3.57 6.08 -8.23
CA GLY A 72 -2.25 5.72 -7.77
C GLY A 72 -2.17 4.25 -7.40
N ASN A 73 -1.02 3.86 -6.89
CA ASN A 73 -0.77 2.50 -6.46
C ASN A 73 -0.13 2.49 -5.08
N ILE A 74 -0.59 1.56 -4.26
CA ILE A 74 0.05 1.21 -3.01
C ILE A 74 0.94 0.02 -3.32
N LEU A 75 2.24 0.15 -3.12
CA LEU A 75 3.20 -0.93 -3.32
C LEU A 75 3.75 -1.35 -1.98
N ILE A 76 3.59 -2.63 -1.66
CA ILE A 76 4.16 -3.21 -0.45
C ILE A 76 5.10 -4.32 -0.87
N GLN A 77 6.39 -4.06 -0.71
CA GLN A 77 7.42 -5.05 -1.01
C GLN A 77 7.62 -5.90 0.22
N CYS A 78 7.40 -7.20 0.08
CA CYS A 78 7.54 -8.17 1.17
C CYS A 78 8.85 -8.93 0.97
N PHE A 79 9.62 -9.06 2.05
CA PHE A 79 10.93 -9.69 2.01
C PHE A 79 11.01 -10.85 2.98
N ALA A 80 11.63 -11.94 2.55
CA ALA A 80 11.94 -13.10 3.39
C ALA A 80 13.40 -13.49 3.16
N ARG A 81 13.97 -14.22 4.11
CA ARG A 81 15.32 -14.74 3.95
C ARG A 81 15.31 -15.94 3.01
N PRO A 82 16.39 -16.16 2.21
CA PRO A 82 16.47 -17.32 1.34
C PRO A 82 16.44 -18.63 2.14
N ASN A 83 15.93 -19.68 1.53
CA ASN A 83 15.89 -21.04 2.06
C ASN A 83 15.02 -21.21 3.32
N THR A 84 14.03 -20.34 3.52
CA THR A 84 13.07 -20.44 4.63
C THR A 84 11.70 -20.94 4.19
N GLY A 85 11.54 -21.26 2.89
CA GLY A 85 10.25 -21.64 2.32
C GLY A 85 9.41 -20.44 1.95
N ASP A 86 8.31 -20.69 1.25
CA ASP A 86 7.47 -19.62 0.70
C ASP A 86 6.18 -19.39 1.50
N GLN A 87 5.86 -20.25 2.44
CA GLN A 87 4.57 -20.21 3.14
C GLN A 87 4.37 -18.89 3.88
N GLU A 88 5.35 -18.45 4.65
CA GLU A 88 5.19 -17.25 5.47
C GLU A 88 5.03 -15.99 4.61
N ILE A 89 5.83 -15.85 3.55
CA ILE A 89 5.75 -14.66 2.69
C ILE A 89 4.47 -14.66 1.86
N THR A 90 4.00 -15.82 1.43
CA THR A 90 2.72 -15.94 0.73
C THR A 90 1.56 -15.59 1.64
N MET A 91 1.58 -16.07 2.88
CA MET A 91 0.56 -15.74 3.87
C MET A 91 0.56 -14.25 4.21
N LEU A 92 1.73 -13.63 4.30
CA LEU A 92 1.83 -12.19 4.50
C LEU A 92 1.23 -11.43 3.32
N SER A 93 1.52 -11.85 2.09
CA SER A 93 0.93 -11.25 0.90
C SER A 93 -0.59 -11.35 0.90
N ASP A 94 -1.13 -12.51 1.23
CA ASP A 94 -2.57 -12.72 1.31
C ASP A 94 -3.20 -11.82 2.37
N ALA A 95 -2.57 -11.71 3.53
CA ALA A 95 -3.07 -10.85 4.61
C ALA A 95 -3.07 -9.37 4.21
N LEU A 96 -2.03 -8.92 3.50
CA LEU A 96 -1.97 -7.55 3.01
C LEU A 96 -3.03 -7.28 1.95
N LEU A 97 -3.25 -8.21 1.02
CA LEU A 97 -4.32 -8.08 0.04
C LEU A 97 -5.68 -7.96 0.73
N THR A 98 -5.97 -8.83 1.69
CA THR A 98 -7.21 -8.79 2.43
C THR A 98 -7.38 -7.48 3.19
N HIS A 99 -6.29 -6.93 3.73
CA HIS A 99 -6.32 -5.71 4.53
C HIS A 99 -6.61 -4.47 3.68
N PHE A 100 -6.10 -4.41 2.45
CA PHE A 100 -6.17 -3.23 1.60
C PHE A 100 -7.22 -3.31 0.49
N GLU A 101 -7.49 -4.50 -0.07
CA GLU A 101 -8.44 -4.62 -1.17
C GLU A 101 -9.82 -4.12 -0.73
N TYR A 102 -10.41 -3.27 -1.58
CA TYR A 102 -11.75 -2.73 -1.41
C TYR A 102 -11.93 -1.88 -0.13
N PHE A 103 -10.84 -1.51 0.50
CA PHE A 103 -10.87 -0.55 1.61
C PHE A 103 -11.24 0.83 1.08
N SER A 104 -12.11 1.52 1.78
CA SER A 104 -12.47 2.89 1.41
C SER A 104 -12.65 3.74 2.66
N ILE A 105 -12.27 4.99 2.55
CA ILE A 105 -12.50 6.00 3.57
C ILE A 105 -12.66 7.35 2.87
N GLN A 106 -13.76 8.05 3.13
CA GLN A 106 -14.10 9.30 2.47
C GLN A 106 -14.05 9.11 0.94
N ASP A 107 -13.25 9.88 0.23
CA ASP A 107 -13.14 9.82 -1.23
C ASP A 107 -12.03 8.89 -1.71
N LEU A 108 -11.29 8.27 -0.81
CA LEU A 108 -10.28 7.27 -1.14
C LEU A 108 -10.93 5.91 -1.28
N LYS A 109 -10.67 5.25 -2.40
CA LYS A 109 -11.08 3.85 -2.62
C LYS A 109 -9.90 3.04 -3.09
N CYS A 110 -9.65 1.92 -2.41
CA CYS A 110 -8.69 0.93 -2.85
C CYS A 110 -9.45 -0.16 -3.62
N TRP A 111 -8.85 -0.61 -4.72
CA TRP A 111 -9.47 -1.59 -5.60
C TRP A 111 -8.83 -2.97 -5.42
N GLN A 112 -8.96 -3.85 -6.40
CA GLN A 112 -8.33 -5.15 -6.33
C GLN A 112 -6.80 -5.00 -6.35
N GLY A 113 -6.14 -5.92 -5.70
CA GLY A 113 -4.69 -5.97 -5.70
C GLY A 113 -4.16 -7.24 -6.32
N GLN A 114 -2.85 -7.35 -6.38
CA GLN A 114 -2.16 -8.54 -6.85
C GLN A 114 -0.86 -8.72 -6.08
N SER A 115 -0.42 -9.97 -5.98
CA SER A 115 0.88 -10.31 -5.41
C SER A 115 1.71 -10.97 -6.50
N ILE A 116 2.91 -10.47 -6.70
CA ILE A 116 3.83 -10.96 -7.74
C ILE A 116 5.13 -11.37 -7.08
N ASP A 117 5.54 -12.61 -7.32
CA ASP A 117 6.87 -13.08 -6.94
C ASP A 117 7.89 -12.43 -7.88
N THR A 118 8.75 -11.58 -7.32
CA THR A 118 9.77 -10.90 -8.11
C THR A 118 11.11 -11.62 -8.09
N GLY A 119 11.16 -12.77 -7.44
CA GLY A 119 12.35 -13.60 -7.46
C GLY A 119 13.16 -13.52 -6.18
N LYS A 120 14.37 -14.04 -6.28
CA LYS A 120 15.27 -14.22 -5.16
C LYS A 120 16.64 -13.69 -5.54
N ASP A 121 17.23 -12.89 -4.67
CA ASP A 121 18.64 -12.53 -4.77
C ASP A 121 19.44 -13.25 -3.65
N ALA A 122 20.68 -12.83 -3.41
CA ALA A 122 21.54 -13.45 -2.42
C ALA A 122 21.01 -13.25 -0.98
N ASP A 123 20.27 -12.17 -0.72
CA ASP A 123 19.89 -11.77 0.63
C ASP A 123 18.40 -11.98 0.91
N PHE A 124 17.53 -11.90 -0.10
CA PHE A 124 16.09 -11.89 0.10
C PHE A 124 15.34 -12.60 -1.01
N VAL A 125 14.21 -13.21 -0.63
CA VAL A 125 13.11 -13.54 -1.52
C VAL A 125 12.12 -12.39 -1.43
N GLN A 126 11.62 -11.91 -2.57
CA GLN A 126 10.77 -10.72 -2.62
C GLN A 126 9.45 -11.00 -3.32
N TYR A 127 8.35 -10.59 -2.68
CA TYR A 127 7.02 -10.55 -3.28
C TYR A 127 6.53 -9.11 -3.23
N ASN A 128 5.94 -8.64 -4.34
CA ASN A 128 5.37 -7.30 -4.41
C ASN A 128 3.86 -7.37 -4.38
N VAL A 129 3.24 -6.75 -3.38
CA VAL A 129 1.80 -6.59 -3.29
C VAL A 129 1.48 -5.19 -3.80
N THR A 130 0.61 -5.11 -4.81
CA THR A 130 0.22 -3.84 -5.43
C THR A 130 -1.29 -3.70 -5.36
N ILE A 131 -1.75 -2.56 -4.86
CA ILE A 131 -3.19 -2.25 -4.79
C ILE A 131 -3.40 -0.88 -5.44
N GLY A 132 -4.25 -0.84 -6.46
CA GLY A 132 -4.63 0.41 -7.09
C GLY A 132 -5.61 1.20 -6.21
N TYR A 133 -5.51 2.52 -6.23
CA TYR A 133 -6.46 3.37 -5.51
C TYR A 133 -6.88 4.56 -6.35
N THR A 134 -8.04 5.11 -6.01
CA THR A 134 -8.54 6.35 -6.57
C THR A 134 -8.94 7.31 -5.48
N VAL A 135 -8.77 8.61 -5.75
CA VAL A 135 -9.18 9.70 -4.85
C VAL A 135 -10.03 10.66 -5.67
N ASN A 136 -11.24 10.88 -5.24
CA ASN A 136 -12.16 11.81 -5.92
C ASN A 136 -12.09 13.21 -5.34
#